data_a24bf91eb00f85ed934896d9266cf1bd
#
_entry.id   a24bf91eb00f85ed934896d9266cf1bd
#
_cell.length_a   1.000
_cell.length_b   1.000
_cell.length_c   1.000
_cell.angle_alpha   90.00
_cell.angle_beta   90.00
_cell.angle_gamma   90.00
#
_symmetry.space_group_name_H-M   'P 1'
#
loop_
_entity.id
_entity.type
_entity.pdbx_description
1 polymer ?
#
loop_
_entity_poly.entity_id
_entity_poly.type
_entity_poly.pdbx_seq_one_letter_code
_entity_poly.pdbx_strand_id
1 'polypeptide(L)'
;IAGFLIEQGAKALVVACNTATIAAISLLREHYPDLPIVGVEPGLKPAAAASHTGKVGVLATERTLSGEKFLLLRDQIAAATDAQFLLQPCVGLVDQIELGETDSEPVRAMLERYIKPLLDDGADTLVLGCTHYPFVRATIENVCKALTPREITLIDTGDAVARRLVTLLTEASL
;
A
#
# COMPACT_ATOMS: atom_id res chain seq x y z
N ILE A 1 17.00 -10.91 -10.22
CA ILE A 1 16.43 -11.52 -8.99
C ILE A 1 15.44 -12.63 -9.37
N ALA A 2 14.39 -12.37 -10.17
CA ALA A 2 13.40 -13.38 -10.52
C ALA A 2 14.02 -14.65 -11.12
N GLY A 3 14.87 -14.53 -12.15
CA GLY A 3 15.59 -15.68 -12.75
C GLY A 3 16.36 -16.49 -11.71
N PHE A 4 17.11 -15.82 -10.85
CA PHE A 4 17.84 -16.48 -9.75
C PHE A 4 16.92 -17.29 -8.83
N LEU A 5 15.78 -16.71 -8.41
CA LEU A 5 14.83 -17.42 -7.53
C LEU A 5 14.23 -18.65 -8.22
N ILE A 6 13.90 -18.53 -9.51
CA ILE A 6 13.37 -19.64 -10.31
C ILE A 6 14.42 -20.76 -10.46
N GLU A 7 15.67 -20.42 -10.74
CA GLU A 7 16.79 -21.38 -10.78
C GLU A 7 17.00 -22.09 -9.43
N GLN A 8 16.68 -21.41 -8.31
CA GLN A 8 16.68 -22.02 -6.97
C GLN A 8 15.41 -22.83 -6.66
N GLY A 9 14.50 -23.01 -7.62
CA GLY A 9 13.31 -23.83 -7.47
C GLY A 9 12.07 -23.11 -6.95
N ALA A 10 12.04 -21.77 -6.97
CA ALA A 10 10.83 -21.03 -6.63
C ALA A 10 9.68 -21.40 -7.59
N LYS A 11 8.53 -21.78 -7.05
CA LYS A 11 7.35 -22.19 -7.79
C LYS A 11 6.30 -21.08 -7.93
N ALA A 12 6.51 -19.97 -7.25
CA ALA A 12 5.72 -18.75 -7.34
C ALA A 12 6.58 -17.55 -6.96
N LEU A 13 6.21 -16.36 -7.41
CA LEU A 13 6.88 -15.12 -7.03
C LEU A 13 5.88 -14.14 -6.41
N VAL A 14 6.28 -13.52 -5.29
CA VAL A 14 5.57 -12.38 -4.71
C VAL A 14 6.46 -11.15 -4.82
N VAL A 15 6.00 -10.15 -5.56
CA VAL A 15 6.65 -8.84 -5.63
C VAL A 15 6.12 -8.00 -4.47
N ALA A 16 6.72 -8.16 -3.30
CA ALA A 16 6.27 -7.60 -2.03
C ALA A 16 6.69 -6.12 -1.88
N CYS A 17 6.39 -5.30 -2.89
CA CYS A 17 6.67 -3.86 -2.89
C CYS A 17 5.77 -3.17 -3.92
N ASN A 18 5.00 -2.16 -3.50
CA ASN A 18 4.13 -1.39 -4.41
C ASN A 18 4.94 -0.75 -5.55
N THR A 19 6.05 -0.11 -5.23
CA THR A 19 6.93 0.53 -6.23
C THR A 19 7.50 -0.48 -7.23
N ALA A 20 8.00 -1.63 -6.75
CA ALA A 20 8.55 -2.68 -7.61
C ALA A 20 7.45 -3.35 -8.46
N THR A 21 6.24 -3.55 -7.91
CA THR A 21 5.10 -4.07 -8.66
C THR A 21 4.75 -3.16 -9.83
N ILE A 22 4.61 -1.86 -9.60
CA ILE A 22 4.32 -0.88 -10.66
C ILE A 22 5.39 -0.95 -11.77
N ALA A 23 6.66 -1.07 -11.39
CA ALA A 23 7.76 -1.07 -12.35
C ALA A 23 7.91 -2.38 -13.14
N ALA A 24 7.65 -3.55 -12.53
CA ALA A 24 8.12 -4.81 -13.08
C ALA A 24 7.05 -5.89 -13.32
N ILE A 25 5.85 -5.80 -12.73
CA ILE A 25 4.90 -6.91 -12.72
C ILE A 25 4.47 -7.37 -14.13
N SER A 26 4.25 -6.45 -15.06
CA SER A 26 3.85 -6.78 -16.42
C SER A 26 4.94 -7.52 -17.16
N LEU A 27 6.19 -7.04 -17.04
CA LEU A 27 7.36 -7.66 -17.65
C LEU A 27 7.62 -9.07 -17.08
N LEU A 28 7.46 -9.24 -15.76
CA LEU A 28 7.62 -10.55 -15.14
C LEU A 28 6.58 -11.56 -15.63
N ARG A 29 5.32 -11.16 -15.74
CA ARG A 29 4.25 -12.01 -16.25
C ARG A 29 4.42 -12.36 -17.73
N GLU A 30 4.97 -11.45 -18.51
CA GLU A 30 5.30 -11.71 -19.93
C GLU A 30 6.44 -12.70 -20.07
N HIS A 31 7.51 -12.58 -19.26
CA HIS A 31 8.66 -13.48 -19.30
C HIS A 31 8.40 -14.86 -18.70
N TYR A 32 7.49 -14.96 -17.73
CA TYR A 32 7.17 -16.20 -17.01
C TYR A 32 5.67 -16.43 -16.97
N PRO A 33 5.02 -16.70 -18.12
CA PRO A 33 3.55 -16.76 -18.24
C PRO A 33 2.92 -17.88 -17.42
N ASP A 34 3.64 -18.99 -17.21
CA ASP A 34 3.17 -20.17 -16.48
C ASP A 34 3.46 -20.11 -14.97
N LEU A 35 4.22 -19.10 -14.53
CA LEU A 35 4.57 -18.98 -13.13
C LEU A 35 3.53 -18.15 -12.37
N PRO A 36 3.00 -18.62 -11.23
CA PRO A 36 2.17 -17.80 -10.37
C PRO A 36 2.92 -16.56 -9.87
N ILE A 37 2.48 -15.36 -10.27
CA ILE A 37 3.14 -14.10 -9.87
C ILE A 37 2.12 -13.15 -9.26
N VAL A 38 2.31 -12.81 -7.98
CA VAL A 38 1.51 -11.84 -7.23
C VAL A 38 2.30 -10.54 -7.06
N GLY A 39 1.68 -9.43 -7.42
CA GLY A 39 2.17 -8.10 -7.06
C GLY A 39 1.37 -7.50 -5.91
N VAL A 40 1.94 -6.51 -5.25
CA VAL A 40 1.26 -5.71 -4.23
C VAL A 40 0.74 -4.43 -4.88
N GLU A 41 -0.56 -4.19 -4.74
CA GLU A 41 -1.19 -2.94 -5.20
C GLU A 41 -1.73 -2.17 -3.99
N PRO A 42 -1.71 -0.83 -4.00
CA PRO A 42 -2.33 -0.04 -2.96
C PRO A 42 -3.83 -0.35 -2.84
N GLY A 43 -4.32 -0.48 -1.62
CA GLY A 43 -5.69 -0.87 -1.31
C GLY A 43 -6.75 0.22 -1.61
N LEU A 44 -6.70 0.85 -2.77
CA LEU A 44 -7.58 1.97 -3.12
C LEU A 44 -9.06 1.55 -3.20
N LYS A 45 -9.32 0.40 -3.83
CA LYS A 45 -10.70 -0.10 -3.97
C LYS A 45 -11.35 -0.44 -2.62
N PRO A 46 -10.73 -1.26 -1.74
CA PRO A 46 -11.29 -1.50 -0.41
C PRO A 46 -11.36 -0.22 0.45
N ALA A 47 -10.44 0.72 0.28
CA ALA A 47 -10.47 1.99 1.00
C ALA A 47 -11.65 2.88 0.57
N ALA A 48 -11.90 2.99 -0.74
CA ALA A 48 -13.08 3.70 -1.25
C ALA A 48 -14.40 3.08 -0.75
N ALA A 49 -14.46 1.74 -0.66
CA ALA A 49 -15.64 1.05 -0.14
C ALA A 49 -15.82 1.19 1.38
N ALA A 50 -14.74 1.40 2.13
CA ALA A 50 -14.78 1.57 3.60
C ALA A 50 -15.02 3.02 4.03
N SER A 51 -14.73 4.00 3.19
CA SER A 51 -14.88 5.42 3.52
C SER A 51 -16.35 5.84 3.54
N HIS A 52 -16.75 6.53 4.60
CA HIS A 52 -18.06 7.15 4.73
C HIS A 52 -18.09 8.59 4.20
N THR A 53 -16.95 9.29 4.26
CA THR A 53 -16.83 10.66 3.74
C THR A 53 -16.57 10.73 2.24
N GLY A 54 -16.21 9.59 1.63
CA GLY A 54 -15.70 9.50 0.27
C GLY A 54 -14.28 10.06 0.12
N LYS A 55 -13.61 10.47 1.22
CA LYS A 55 -12.25 11.01 1.19
C LYS A 55 -11.27 10.01 1.79
N VAL A 56 -10.32 9.58 0.98
CA VAL A 56 -9.34 8.56 1.32
C VAL A 56 -7.94 9.15 1.26
N GLY A 57 -7.22 9.15 2.37
CA GLY A 57 -5.80 9.51 2.41
C GLY A 57 -4.94 8.32 1.94
N VAL A 58 -3.96 8.57 1.08
CA VAL A 58 -3.05 7.55 0.59
C VAL A 58 -1.63 7.88 1.02
N LEU A 59 -1.13 7.19 2.03
CA LEU A 59 0.25 7.27 2.47
C LEU A 59 1.11 6.32 1.62
N ALA A 60 2.06 6.84 0.85
CA ALA A 60 2.92 6.00 0.02
C ALA A 60 4.26 6.70 -0.28
N THR A 61 5.16 6.01 -0.96
CA THR A 61 6.38 6.64 -1.46
C THR A 61 6.05 7.56 -2.64
N GLU A 62 6.82 8.63 -2.81
CA GLU A 62 6.68 9.55 -3.93
C GLU A 62 6.67 8.82 -5.28
N ARG A 63 7.56 7.83 -5.44
CA ARG A 63 7.65 7.01 -6.66
C ARG A 63 6.40 6.15 -6.90
N THR A 64 5.73 5.68 -5.85
CA THR A 64 4.44 4.99 -5.99
C THR A 64 3.37 5.95 -6.48
N LEU A 65 3.26 7.12 -5.83
CA LEU A 65 2.21 8.11 -6.12
C LEU A 65 2.35 8.78 -7.49
N SER A 66 3.57 8.88 -8.03
CA SER A 66 3.85 9.40 -9.38
C SER A 66 3.81 8.35 -10.48
N GLY A 67 3.67 7.06 -10.14
CA GLY A 67 3.65 5.97 -11.10
C GLY A 67 2.39 5.98 -11.97
N GLU A 68 2.55 5.91 -13.30
CA GLU A 68 1.45 5.94 -14.26
C GLU A 68 0.35 4.89 -13.95
N LYS A 69 0.75 3.65 -13.65
CA LYS A 69 -0.20 2.58 -13.31
C LYS A 69 -0.98 2.87 -12.03
N PHE A 70 -0.35 3.52 -11.03
CA PHE A 70 -1.04 3.95 -9.82
C PHE A 70 -2.07 5.04 -10.15
N LEU A 71 -1.68 6.03 -10.94
CA LEU A 71 -2.57 7.13 -11.33
C LEU A 71 -3.77 6.62 -12.13
N LEU A 72 -3.55 5.73 -13.09
CA LEU A 72 -4.63 5.08 -13.84
C LEU A 72 -5.58 4.30 -12.93
N LEU A 73 -5.06 3.49 -12.00
CA LEU A 73 -5.87 2.74 -11.05
C LEU A 73 -6.68 3.67 -10.15
N ARG A 74 -6.06 4.73 -9.63
CA ARG A 74 -6.72 5.75 -8.82
C ARG A 74 -7.89 6.39 -9.59
N ASP A 75 -7.66 6.81 -10.82
CA ASP A 75 -8.65 7.51 -11.64
C ASP A 75 -9.82 6.59 -12.02
N GLN A 76 -9.53 5.32 -12.32
CA GLN A 76 -10.56 4.31 -12.56
C GLN A 76 -11.45 4.08 -11.33
N ILE A 77 -10.86 3.96 -10.14
CA ILE A 77 -11.62 3.74 -8.91
C ILE A 77 -12.39 5.00 -8.53
N ALA A 78 -11.78 6.19 -8.63
CA ALA A 78 -12.44 7.46 -8.36
C ALA A 78 -13.69 7.63 -9.23
N ALA A 79 -13.57 7.38 -10.54
CA ALA A 79 -14.69 7.47 -11.48
C ALA A 79 -15.82 6.46 -11.19
N ALA A 80 -15.49 5.30 -10.61
CA ALA A 80 -16.46 4.23 -10.32
C ALA A 80 -17.15 4.39 -8.95
N THR A 81 -16.58 5.17 -8.03
CA THR A 81 -17.00 5.22 -6.62
C THR A 81 -17.27 6.64 -6.09
N ASP A 82 -16.98 7.67 -6.89
CA ASP A 82 -16.96 9.09 -6.49
C ASP A 82 -15.98 9.39 -5.33
N ALA A 83 -15.07 8.47 -5.02
CA ALA A 83 -14.08 8.64 -3.96
C ALA A 83 -13.00 9.64 -4.36
N GLN A 84 -12.65 10.54 -3.45
CA GLN A 84 -11.52 11.45 -3.58
C GLN A 84 -10.30 10.88 -2.88
N PHE A 85 -9.21 10.67 -3.62
CA PHE A 85 -7.94 10.20 -3.08
C PHE A 85 -6.99 11.37 -2.82
N LEU A 86 -6.66 11.58 -1.54
CA LEU A 86 -5.71 12.60 -1.07
C LEU A 86 -4.32 11.95 -0.96
N LEU A 87 -3.42 12.31 -1.86
CA LEU A 87 -2.13 11.65 -2.00
C LEU A 87 -1.07 12.31 -1.11
N GLN A 88 -0.45 11.54 -0.22
CA GLN A 88 0.58 12.01 0.70
C GLN A 88 1.88 11.22 0.54
N PRO A 89 2.91 11.81 -0.07
CA PRO A 89 4.24 11.21 -0.09
C PRO A 89 4.88 11.28 1.30
N CYS A 90 5.32 10.12 1.81
CA CYS A 90 5.93 10.00 3.15
C CYS A 90 7.46 9.86 3.02
N VAL A 91 8.12 10.92 2.63
CA VAL A 91 9.58 10.97 2.37
C VAL A 91 10.36 10.74 3.66
N GLY A 92 11.26 9.74 3.68
CA GLY A 92 12.10 9.42 4.83
C GLY A 92 11.45 8.50 5.87
N LEU A 93 10.14 8.21 5.78
CA LEU A 93 9.49 7.31 6.75
C LEU A 93 10.03 5.88 6.65
N VAL A 94 10.28 5.38 5.43
CA VAL A 94 10.89 4.05 5.23
C VAL A 94 12.26 3.97 5.87
N ASP A 95 13.07 5.02 5.73
CA ASP A 95 14.44 5.04 6.30
C ASP A 95 14.41 4.90 7.83
N GLN A 96 13.46 5.54 8.50
CA GLN A 96 13.29 5.40 9.95
C GLN A 96 12.84 3.99 10.35
N ILE A 97 11.90 3.41 9.60
CA ILE A 97 11.41 2.04 9.84
C ILE A 97 12.54 1.03 9.66
N GLU A 98 13.37 1.17 8.64
CA GLU A 98 14.55 0.31 8.38
C GLU A 98 15.60 0.41 9.50
N LEU A 99 15.69 1.55 10.19
CA LEU A 99 16.51 1.72 11.39
C LEU A 99 15.90 1.09 12.66
N GLY A 100 14.69 0.51 12.56
CA GLY A 100 13.97 -0.05 13.69
C GLY A 100 13.15 0.99 14.49
N GLU A 101 13.10 2.22 14.02
CA GLU A 101 12.41 3.33 14.66
C GLU A 101 10.92 3.30 14.29
N THR A 102 10.11 2.60 15.08
CA THR A 102 8.68 2.43 14.79
C THR A 102 7.75 3.29 15.64
N ASP A 103 8.23 3.79 16.78
CA ASP A 103 7.43 4.61 17.72
C ASP A 103 8.26 5.74 18.39
N SER A 104 9.36 6.14 17.78
CA SER A 104 10.19 7.24 18.27
C SER A 104 9.53 8.60 18.02
N GLU A 105 9.97 9.63 18.80
CA GLU A 105 9.45 10.99 18.62
C GLU A 105 9.63 11.54 17.20
N PRO A 106 10.77 11.32 16.51
CA PRO A 106 10.90 11.72 15.11
C PRO A 106 9.85 11.05 14.19
N VAL A 107 9.57 9.75 14.38
CA VAL A 107 8.57 9.02 13.58
C VAL A 107 7.17 9.55 13.85
N ARG A 108 6.82 9.82 15.12
CA ARG A 108 5.53 10.42 15.48
C ARG A 108 5.34 11.79 14.85
N ALA A 109 6.35 12.66 14.92
CA ALA A 109 6.32 13.98 14.30
C ALA A 109 6.21 13.92 12.77
N MET A 110 6.88 12.96 12.13
CA MET A 110 6.74 12.71 10.68
C MET A 110 5.32 12.27 10.33
N LEU A 111 4.77 11.31 11.06
CA LEU A 111 3.41 10.81 10.85
C LEU A 111 2.36 11.89 11.07
N GLU A 112 2.50 12.70 12.12
CA GLU A 112 1.61 13.84 12.38
C GLU A 112 1.62 14.81 11.19
N ARG A 113 2.81 15.18 10.69
CA ARG A 113 2.96 16.08 9.54
C ARG A 113 2.30 15.53 8.27
N TYR A 114 2.33 14.20 8.05
CA TYR A 114 1.73 13.57 6.89
C TYR A 114 0.24 13.35 7.04
N ILE A 115 -0.23 12.98 8.23
CA ILE A 115 -1.62 12.58 8.47
C ILE A 115 -2.52 13.78 8.70
N LYS A 116 -2.04 14.79 9.45
CA LYS A 116 -2.87 15.93 9.82
C LYS A 116 -3.54 16.63 8.62
N PRO A 117 -2.86 16.96 7.52
CA PRO A 117 -3.52 17.58 6.37
C PRO A 117 -4.62 16.72 5.75
N LEU A 118 -4.46 15.38 5.75
CA LEU A 118 -5.46 14.47 5.23
C LEU A 118 -6.74 14.47 6.09
N LEU A 119 -6.57 14.46 7.41
CA LEU A 119 -7.69 14.50 8.36
C LEU A 119 -8.39 15.85 8.37
N ASP A 120 -7.66 16.95 8.25
CA ASP A 120 -8.19 18.32 8.13
C ASP A 120 -9.02 18.46 6.86
N ASP A 121 -8.64 17.79 5.77
CA ASP A 121 -9.35 17.76 4.49
C ASP A 121 -10.55 16.80 4.52
N GLY A 122 -10.73 16.07 5.60
CA GLY A 122 -11.91 15.24 5.88
C GLY A 122 -11.75 13.76 5.56
N ALA A 123 -10.53 13.26 5.35
CA ALA A 123 -10.30 11.82 5.22
C ALA A 123 -10.75 11.07 6.49
N ASP A 124 -11.43 9.95 6.32
CA ASP A 124 -11.82 9.01 7.36
C ASP A 124 -11.17 7.62 7.18
N THR A 125 -10.49 7.44 6.07
CA THR A 125 -9.82 6.20 5.71
C THR A 125 -8.42 6.51 5.20
N LEU A 126 -7.41 5.76 5.69
CA LEU A 126 -6.02 5.89 5.27
C LEU A 126 -5.52 4.57 4.66
N VAL A 127 -4.92 4.64 3.48
CA VAL A 127 -4.26 3.51 2.81
C VAL A 127 -2.78 3.48 3.18
N LEU A 128 -2.30 2.35 3.67
CA LEU A 128 -0.89 2.08 3.87
C LEU A 128 -0.28 1.58 2.55
N GLY A 129 0.09 2.51 1.66
CA GLY A 129 0.54 2.26 0.30
C GLY A 129 2.03 1.87 0.18
N CYS A 130 2.65 1.47 1.27
CA CYS A 130 4.01 0.94 1.31
C CYS A 130 4.05 -0.28 2.24
N THR A 131 4.77 -1.32 1.86
CA THR A 131 4.90 -2.56 2.64
C THR A 131 5.65 -2.40 3.98
N HIS A 132 6.31 -1.27 4.18
CA HIS A 132 6.91 -0.90 5.47
C HIS A 132 5.90 -0.29 6.46
N TYR A 133 4.85 0.35 5.99
CA TYR A 133 3.96 1.12 6.87
C TYR A 133 3.13 0.29 7.85
N PRO A 134 2.82 -0.99 7.62
CA PRO A 134 2.25 -1.85 8.65
C PRO A 134 3.09 -1.95 9.93
N PHE A 135 4.42 -1.80 9.85
CA PHE A 135 5.30 -1.80 11.03
C PHE A 135 5.08 -0.59 11.97
N VAL A 136 4.58 0.51 11.44
CA VAL A 136 4.22 1.72 12.22
C VAL A 136 2.70 1.90 12.35
N ARG A 137 1.91 0.85 12.07
CA ARG A 137 0.45 0.90 12.15
C ARG A 137 -0.05 1.41 13.51
N ALA A 138 0.47 0.85 14.60
CA ALA A 138 0.06 1.26 15.95
C ALA A 138 0.37 2.73 16.22
N THR A 139 1.50 3.23 15.74
CA THR A 139 1.88 4.64 15.87
C THR A 139 0.98 5.54 15.02
N ILE A 140 0.62 5.12 13.79
CA ILE A 140 -0.37 5.81 12.94
C ILE A 140 -1.72 5.90 13.67
N GLU A 141 -2.21 4.81 14.26
CA GLU A 141 -3.46 4.79 15.02
C GLU A 141 -3.43 5.76 16.22
N ASN A 142 -2.31 5.81 16.93
CA ASN A 142 -2.13 6.73 18.06
C ASN A 142 -2.10 8.19 17.60
N VAL A 143 -1.39 8.49 16.50
CA VAL A 143 -1.35 9.83 15.90
C VAL A 143 -2.76 10.25 15.44
N CYS A 144 -3.50 9.37 14.77
CA CYS A 144 -4.89 9.66 14.37
C CYS A 144 -5.77 9.98 15.57
N LYS A 145 -5.72 9.18 16.65
CA LYS A 145 -6.48 9.43 17.89
C LYS A 145 -6.13 10.74 18.57
N ALA A 146 -4.87 11.17 18.48
CA ALA A 146 -4.43 12.46 19.03
C ALA A 146 -4.92 13.65 18.19
N LEU A 147 -5.03 13.48 16.87
CA LEU A 147 -5.41 14.54 15.94
C LEU A 147 -6.91 14.72 15.78
N THR A 148 -7.71 13.65 15.97
CA THR A 148 -9.17 13.72 15.76
C THR A 148 -9.92 12.73 16.65
N PRO A 149 -11.14 13.11 17.13
CA PRO A 149 -12.01 12.18 17.83
C PRO A 149 -12.75 11.21 16.88
N ARG A 150 -12.65 11.41 15.55
CA ARG A 150 -13.25 10.53 14.56
C ARG A 150 -12.50 9.20 14.51
N GLU A 151 -13.23 8.11 14.29
CA GLU A 151 -12.63 6.84 13.96
C GLU A 151 -12.02 6.89 12.55
N ILE A 152 -10.77 6.47 12.43
CA ILE A 152 -10.03 6.43 11.16
C ILE A 152 -9.75 4.98 10.81
N THR A 153 -10.24 4.56 9.65
CA THR A 153 -10.00 3.22 9.11
C THR A 153 -8.64 3.13 8.44
N LEU A 154 -7.82 2.13 8.82
CA LEU A 154 -6.55 1.86 8.16
C LEU A 154 -6.65 0.64 7.26
N ILE A 155 -6.32 0.83 5.99
CA ILE A 155 -6.32 -0.23 4.97
C ILE A 155 -4.88 -0.59 4.59
N ASP A 156 -4.51 -1.86 4.75
CA ASP A 156 -3.33 -2.46 4.14
C ASP A 156 -3.74 -3.67 3.27
N THR A 157 -2.81 -4.22 2.50
CA THR A 157 -3.11 -5.25 1.51
C THR A 157 -2.39 -6.58 1.76
N GLY A 158 -1.71 -6.74 2.89
CA GLY A 158 -0.94 -7.95 3.20
C GLY A 158 -1.78 -9.22 3.12
N ASP A 159 -2.91 -9.25 3.82
CA ASP A 159 -3.83 -10.41 3.80
C ASP A 159 -4.43 -10.68 2.42
N ALA A 160 -4.73 -9.63 1.64
CA ALA A 160 -5.26 -9.78 0.29
C ALA A 160 -4.23 -10.41 -0.65
N VAL A 161 -2.97 -10.01 -0.53
CA VAL A 161 -1.84 -10.58 -1.28
C VAL A 161 -1.65 -12.05 -0.92
N ALA A 162 -1.68 -12.38 0.39
CA ALA A 162 -1.55 -13.76 0.85
C ALA A 162 -2.70 -14.64 0.31
N ARG A 163 -3.94 -14.19 0.41
CA ARG A 163 -5.09 -14.92 -0.15
C ARG A 163 -4.96 -15.12 -1.68
N ARG A 164 -4.53 -14.10 -2.41
CA ARG A 164 -4.33 -14.23 -3.86
C ARG A 164 -3.24 -15.23 -4.20
N LEU A 165 -2.15 -15.27 -3.45
CA LEU A 165 -1.10 -16.28 -3.62
C LEU A 165 -1.66 -17.70 -3.42
N VAL A 166 -2.38 -17.94 -2.33
CA VAL A 166 -3.02 -19.25 -2.07
C VAL A 166 -3.94 -19.66 -3.21
N THR A 167 -4.75 -18.73 -3.72
CA THR A 167 -5.63 -18.99 -4.88
C THR A 167 -4.81 -19.45 -6.10
N LEU A 168 -3.77 -18.71 -6.46
CA LEU A 168 -2.94 -19.04 -7.64
C LEU A 168 -2.20 -20.37 -7.49
N LEU A 169 -1.69 -20.67 -6.29
CA LEU A 169 -1.03 -21.95 -6.01
C LEU A 169 -2.02 -23.12 -6.15
N THR A 170 -3.24 -22.95 -5.63
CA THR A 170 -4.30 -23.96 -5.75
C THR A 170 -4.70 -24.18 -7.22
N GLU A 171 -4.89 -23.11 -8.01
CA GLU A 171 -5.18 -23.17 -9.45
C GLU A 171 -4.06 -23.88 -10.22
N ALA A 172 -2.81 -23.70 -9.81
CA ALA A 172 -1.63 -24.34 -10.40
C ALA A 172 -1.34 -25.75 -9.84
N SER A 173 -2.16 -26.27 -8.92
CA SER A 173 -1.93 -27.55 -8.24
C SER A 173 -0.59 -27.67 -7.51
N LEU A 174 -0.16 -26.56 -6.85
CA LEU A 174 1.09 -26.40 -6.10
C LEU A 174 0.84 -26.33 -4.58
#